data_658c89882edfe6b2f78204fbd1f5fa1c
#
_entry.id   658c89882edfe6b2f78204fbd1f5fa1c
#
_cell.length_a   1.000
_cell.length_b   1.000
_cell.length_c   1.000
_cell.angle_alpha   90.00
_cell.angle_beta   90.00
_cell.angle_gamma   90.00
#
_symmetry.space_group_name_H-M   'P 1'
#
loop_
_entity.id
_entity.type
_entity.pdbx_description
1 polymer ?
#
loop_
_entity_poly.entity_id
_entity_poly.type
_entity_poly.pdbx_seq_one_letter_code
_entity_poly.pdbx_strand_id
1 'polypeptide(L)'
;MASIRQLLFGVLFCCCGVAARAQMPSDISRGELARLPPYCPYTISWTIGGFPEGPLPQQRPWVQRLGEGFWATHHYCWALINASRAKHAGVTTAQRDHLYTKALDDVNYMLTNTPSDFPLRPELHVKAGDYLIELRRPAAAVEHFDRAAAIKPDYWPAYTRKAELYMSLSLWQRAREAVEAGLSVLPADPRLLALADRLARRGLPVQPRPRGTPDSTAPTESTVPAPSPSAPSGPVANGAGALP
;
A
#
# COMPACT_ATOMS: atom_id res chain seq x y z
N MET A 1 -1.81 78.27 17.76
CA MET A 1 -2.83 77.37 18.29
C MET A 1 -3.27 76.45 17.16
N ALA A 2 -2.63 75.32 17.01
CA ALA A 2 -2.97 74.34 16.02
C ALA A 2 -2.95 72.94 16.68
N SER A 3 -4.12 72.31 16.74
CA SER A 3 -4.35 71.03 17.38
C SER A 3 -4.02 69.89 16.39
N ILE A 4 -3.03 69.07 16.70
CA ILE A 4 -2.65 67.91 15.92
C ILE A 4 -3.53 66.75 16.34
N ARG A 5 -4.49 66.33 15.51
CA ARG A 5 -5.25 65.08 15.67
C ARG A 5 -4.40 63.95 15.10
N GLN A 6 -3.89 63.06 15.98
CA GLN A 6 -3.29 61.81 15.60
C GLN A 6 -4.38 60.82 15.15
N LEU A 7 -4.37 60.45 13.88
CA LEU A 7 -5.14 59.37 13.30
C LEU A 7 -4.36 58.05 13.56
N LEU A 8 -4.82 57.28 14.52
CA LEU A 8 -4.39 55.87 14.73
C LEU A 8 -5.05 55.03 13.64
N PHE A 9 -4.31 54.66 12.62
CA PHE A 9 -4.70 53.59 11.69
C PHE A 9 -4.46 52.24 12.38
N GLY A 10 -5.53 51.68 12.92
CA GLY A 10 -5.56 50.30 13.36
C GLY A 10 -5.55 49.35 12.18
N VAL A 11 -4.38 48.76 11.86
CA VAL A 11 -4.29 47.66 10.92
C VAL A 11 -4.91 46.43 11.53
N LEU A 12 -6.14 46.15 11.16
CA LEU A 12 -6.85 44.91 11.52
C LEU A 12 -6.23 43.79 10.66
N PHE A 13 -5.26 43.05 11.23
CA PHE A 13 -4.70 41.85 10.62
C PHE A 13 -5.79 40.77 10.66
N CYS A 14 -6.57 40.70 9.58
CA CYS A 14 -7.52 39.63 9.35
C CYS A 14 -6.70 38.35 9.07
N CYS A 15 -6.40 37.58 10.14
CA CYS A 15 -5.90 36.22 10.01
C CYS A 15 -6.97 35.36 9.34
N CYS A 16 -7.07 35.43 8.01
CA CYS A 16 -7.74 34.41 7.24
C CYS A 16 -6.93 33.11 7.42
N GLY A 17 -7.26 32.36 8.46
CA GLY A 17 -6.89 30.96 8.59
C GLY A 17 -7.42 30.24 7.37
N VAL A 18 -6.56 30.10 6.36
CA VAL A 18 -6.79 29.16 5.26
C VAL A 18 -6.73 27.78 5.92
N ALA A 19 -7.90 27.33 6.41
CA ALA A 19 -8.07 25.92 6.69
C ALA A 19 -7.63 25.20 5.42
N ALA A 20 -6.51 24.50 5.47
CA ALA A 20 -6.09 23.60 4.43
C ALA A 20 -7.17 22.50 4.33
N ARG A 21 -8.25 22.82 3.60
CA ARG A 21 -9.16 21.81 3.12
C ARG A 21 -8.27 20.90 2.30
N ALA A 22 -8.12 19.67 2.73
CA ALA A 22 -7.59 18.61 1.88
C ALA A 22 -8.38 18.72 0.57
N GLN A 23 -7.76 19.33 -0.44
CA GLN A 23 -8.39 19.50 -1.74
C GLN A 23 -8.50 18.09 -2.32
N MET A 24 -9.69 17.54 -2.14
CA MET A 24 -10.13 16.46 -2.99
C MET A 24 -9.96 16.93 -4.43
N PRO A 25 -9.39 16.13 -5.34
CA PRO A 25 -9.41 16.49 -6.75
C PRO A 25 -10.88 16.75 -7.10
N SER A 26 -11.21 18.01 -7.42
CA SER A 26 -12.58 18.50 -7.64
C SER A 26 -13.24 17.88 -8.89
N ASP A 27 -12.55 16.98 -9.58
CA ASP A 27 -12.88 16.57 -10.94
C ASP A 27 -12.69 15.06 -11.17
N ILE A 28 -13.36 14.24 -10.33
CA ILE A 28 -13.55 12.84 -10.70
C ILE A 28 -14.62 12.82 -11.79
N SER A 29 -14.21 12.43 -12.98
CA SER A 29 -15.14 12.24 -14.08
C SER A 29 -16.09 11.07 -13.83
N ARG A 30 -17.28 11.11 -14.43
CA ARG A 30 -18.21 9.97 -14.37
C ARG A 30 -17.58 8.66 -14.88
N GLY A 31 -16.69 8.77 -15.88
CA GLY A 31 -15.98 7.63 -16.43
C GLY A 31 -14.94 7.04 -15.48
N GLU A 32 -14.27 7.86 -14.65
CA GLU A 32 -13.39 7.37 -13.58
C GLU A 32 -14.22 6.67 -12.49
N LEU A 33 -15.28 7.33 -12.04
CA LEU A 33 -16.15 6.79 -10.99
C LEU A 33 -16.76 5.43 -11.37
N ALA A 34 -17.16 5.24 -12.62
CA ALA A 34 -17.74 4.00 -13.12
C ALA A 34 -16.76 2.81 -13.14
N ARG A 35 -15.47 3.06 -13.08
CA ARG A 35 -14.41 2.02 -13.05
C ARG A 35 -13.93 1.67 -11.65
N LEU A 36 -14.39 2.41 -10.64
CA LEU A 36 -14.04 2.15 -9.24
C LEU A 36 -14.89 1.03 -8.64
N PRO A 37 -14.42 0.39 -7.56
CA PRO A 37 -15.26 -0.50 -6.77
C PRO A 37 -16.58 0.17 -6.37
N PRO A 38 -17.68 -0.58 -6.33
CA PRO A 38 -19.02 -0.03 -6.16
C PRO A 38 -19.25 0.66 -4.81
N TYR A 39 -18.37 0.50 -3.84
CA TYR A 39 -18.42 1.24 -2.58
C TYR A 39 -17.77 2.64 -2.65
N CYS A 40 -16.92 2.90 -3.64
CA CYS A 40 -16.19 4.17 -3.74
C CYS A 40 -17.08 5.41 -3.83
N PRO A 41 -18.20 5.43 -4.57
CA PRO A 41 -19.10 6.57 -4.57
C PRO A 41 -19.60 6.96 -3.18
N TYR A 42 -19.76 5.98 -2.30
CA TYR A 42 -20.32 6.20 -0.95
C TYR A 42 -19.27 6.64 0.07
N THR A 43 -18.00 6.34 -0.16
CA THR A 43 -16.90 6.78 0.71
C THR A 43 -16.35 8.13 0.27
N ILE A 44 -16.25 8.39 -1.03
CA ILE A 44 -15.80 9.67 -1.58
C ILE A 44 -16.81 10.78 -1.27
N SER A 45 -18.11 10.54 -1.45
CA SER A 45 -19.17 11.51 -1.15
C SER A 45 -19.23 11.86 0.33
N TRP A 46 -18.90 10.92 1.21
CA TRP A 46 -18.86 11.15 2.64
C TRP A 46 -17.77 12.17 3.03
N THR A 47 -16.59 12.12 2.42
CA THR A 47 -15.51 13.08 2.68
C THR A 47 -15.83 14.50 2.16
N ILE A 48 -16.77 14.64 1.22
CA ILE A 48 -17.22 15.92 0.66
C ILE A 48 -18.36 16.51 1.50
N GLY A 49 -19.27 15.68 1.99
CA GLY A 49 -20.53 16.09 2.63
C GLY A 49 -20.48 16.27 4.15
N GLY A 50 -19.35 15.95 4.82
CA GLY A 50 -19.27 15.91 6.28
C GLY A 50 -19.77 14.57 6.85
N PHE A 51 -19.75 14.47 8.19
CA PHE A 51 -20.11 13.25 8.93
C PHE A 51 -21.59 13.29 9.34
N PRO A 52 -22.50 12.59 8.67
CA PRO A 52 -23.83 12.38 9.20
C PRO A 52 -23.76 11.51 10.47
N GLU A 53 -24.71 11.64 11.37
CA GLU A 53 -24.84 10.74 12.51
C GLU A 53 -25.16 9.32 12.03
N GLY A 54 -24.09 8.49 11.94
CA GLY A 54 -24.16 7.10 11.48
C GLY A 54 -24.17 6.91 9.96
N PRO A 55 -24.08 5.64 9.49
CA PRO A 55 -24.02 5.32 8.08
C PRO A 55 -25.35 5.55 7.37
N LEU A 56 -25.29 6.21 6.21
CA LEU A 56 -26.43 6.33 5.29
C LEU A 56 -26.94 4.95 4.84
N PRO A 57 -28.24 4.81 4.48
CA PRO A 57 -28.80 3.53 4.04
C PRO A 57 -27.96 2.82 2.96
N GLN A 58 -27.42 3.58 2.00
CA GLN A 58 -26.59 3.05 0.91
C GLN A 58 -25.19 2.59 1.35
N GLN A 59 -24.70 3.09 2.49
CA GLN A 59 -23.40 2.73 3.08
C GLN A 59 -23.48 1.47 3.95
N ARG A 60 -24.66 1.20 4.54
CA ARG A 60 -24.86 0.08 5.51
C ARG A 60 -24.35 -1.28 5.00
N PRO A 61 -24.68 -1.71 3.76
CA PRO A 61 -24.17 -3.00 3.25
C PRO A 61 -22.65 -3.07 3.18
N TRP A 62 -22.00 -1.95 2.90
CA TRP A 62 -20.55 -1.87 2.81
C TRP A 62 -19.89 -1.83 4.19
N VAL A 63 -20.49 -1.11 5.14
CA VAL A 63 -20.04 -1.12 6.54
C VAL A 63 -20.17 -2.53 7.12
N GLN A 64 -21.27 -3.24 6.87
CA GLN A 64 -21.42 -4.63 7.29
C GLN A 64 -20.34 -5.56 6.70
N ARG A 65 -19.98 -5.35 5.45
CA ARG A 65 -19.03 -6.20 4.72
C ARG A 65 -17.57 -5.88 5.03
N LEU A 66 -17.24 -4.62 5.23
CA LEU A 66 -15.87 -4.11 5.37
C LEU A 66 -15.54 -3.68 6.80
N GLY A 67 -16.55 -3.67 7.70
CA GLY A 67 -16.35 -3.24 9.08
C GLY A 67 -15.91 -1.78 9.19
N GLU A 68 -15.23 -1.46 10.29
CA GLU A 68 -14.72 -0.11 10.57
C GLU A 68 -13.72 0.40 9.50
N GLY A 69 -13.02 -0.50 8.83
CA GLY A 69 -12.13 -0.14 7.72
C GLY A 69 -12.84 0.48 6.51
N PHE A 70 -14.18 0.37 6.41
CA PHE A 70 -14.96 1.01 5.35
C PHE A 70 -14.70 2.52 5.27
N TRP A 71 -14.59 3.19 6.41
CA TRP A 71 -14.44 4.65 6.45
C TRP A 71 -13.11 5.13 5.87
N ALA A 72 -12.09 4.30 5.91
CA ALA A 72 -10.79 4.60 5.30
C ALA A 72 -10.73 4.27 3.81
N THR A 73 -11.72 3.55 3.23
CA THR A 73 -11.64 3.07 1.83
C THR A 73 -11.63 4.18 0.78
N HIS A 74 -11.98 5.43 1.15
CA HIS A 74 -11.80 6.56 0.24
C HIS A 74 -10.33 6.73 -0.18
N HIS A 75 -9.36 6.46 0.69
CA HIS A 75 -7.94 6.43 0.33
C HIS A 75 -7.66 5.39 -0.76
N TYR A 76 -8.22 4.18 -0.62
CA TYR A 76 -8.05 3.17 -1.66
C TYR A 76 -8.68 3.60 -3.00
N CYS A 77 -9.84 4.24 -2.96
CA CYS A 77 -10.47 4.79 -4.16
C CYS A 77 -9.60 5.87 -4.83
N TRP A 78 -8.95 6.75 -4.04
CA TRP A 78 -7.99 7.73 -4.53
C TRP A 78 -6.75 7.07 -5.14
N ALA A 79 -6.23 6.03 -4.50
CA ALA A 79 -5.12 5.26 -5.03
C ALA A 79 -5.43 4.70 -6.42
N LEU A 80 -6.63 4.13 -6.61
CA LEU A 80 -7.07 3.60 -7.91
C LEU A 80 -7.23 4.70 -8.98
N ILE A 81 -7.75 5.87 -8.61
CA ILE A 81 -7.86 7.03 -9.51
C ILE A 81 -6.48 7.50 -9.94
N ASN A 82 -5.57 7.74 -8.97
CA ASN A 82 -4.22 8.21 -9.25
C ASN A 82 -3.45 7.20 -10.14
N ALA A 83 -3.55 5.91 -9.85
CA ALA A 83 -2.94 4.87 -10.67
C ALA A 83 -3.56 4.77 -12.09
N SER A 84 -4.86 5.05 -12.23
CA SER A 84 -5.50 5.14 -13.54
C SER A 84 -5.00 6.34 -14.34
N ARG A 85 -4.92 7.51 -13.70
CA ARG A 85 -4.43 8.75 -14.32
C ARG A 85 -2.97 8.64 -14.75
N ALA A 86 -2.14 7.93 -13.98
CA ALA A 86 -0.73 7.68 -14.31
C ALA A 86 -0.54 6.95 -15.66
N LYS A 87 -1.57 6.24 -16.15
CA LYS A 87 -1.55 5.48 -17.40
C LYS A 87 -2.06 6.26 -18.61
N HIS A 88 -2.52 7.48 -18.43
CA HIS A 88 -3.06 8.28 -19.54
C HIS A 88 -1.95 8.69 -20.51
N ALA A 89 -2.31 8.79 -21.79
CA ALA A 89 -1.41 9.32 -22.81
C ALA A 89 -1.04 10.79 -22.48
N GLY A 90 0.23 11.15 -22.73
CA GLY A 90 0.73 12.50 -22.47
C GLY A 90 1.22 12.76 -21.03
N VAL A 91 1.04 11.82 -20.09
CA VAL A 91 1.60 11.93 -18.74
C VAL A 91 3.12 11.74 -18.79
N THR A 92 3.88 12.73 -18.33
CA THR A 92 5.34 12.65 -18.23
C THR A 92 5.79 11.63 -17.19
N THR A 93 7.03 11.16 -17.28
CA THR A 93 7.59 10.23 -16.28
C THR A 93 7.51 10.80 -14.86
N ALA A 94 7.85 12.07 -14.66
CA ALA A 94 7.78 12.72 -13.36
C ALA A 94 6.34 12.78 -12.81
N GLN A 95 5.37 13.10 -13.66
CA GLN A 95 3.95 13.08 -13.28
C GLN A 95 3.47 11.68 -12.95
N ARG A 96 3.89 10.68 -13.73
CA ARG A 96 3.58 9.27 -13.47
C ARG A 96 4.11 8.81 -12.13
N ASP A 97 5.39 9.08 -11.87
CA ASP A 97 6.03 8.72 -10.61
C ASP A 97 5.34 9.41 -9.42
N HIS A 98 4.96 10.68 -9.55
CA HIS A 98 4.19 11.40 -8.55
C HIS A 98 2.82 10.75 -8.28
N LEU A 99 2.08 10.40 -9.32
CA LEU A 99 0.75 9.77 -9.20
C LEU A 99 0.84 8.38 -8.56
N TYR A 100 1.84 7.56 -8.92
CA TYR A 100 2.04 6.27 -8.27
C TYR A 100 2.54 6.40 -6.84
N THR A 101 3.34 7.42 -6.52
CA THR A 101 3.72 7.72 -5.13
C THR A 101 2.49 8.05 -4.30
N LYS A 102 1.61 8.93 -4.78
CA LYS A 102 0.33 9.25 -4.11
C LYS A 102 -0.55 8.01 -3.93
N ALA A 103 -0.65 7.17 -4.97
CA ALA A 103 -1.41 5.93 -4.88
C ALA A 103 -0.83 4.97 -3.83
N LEU A 104 0.50 4.88 -3.74
CA LEU A 104 1.18 4.06 -2.74
C LEU A 104 0.98 4.61 -1.31
N ASP A 105 1.07 5.94 -1.14
CA ASP A 105 0.83 6.60 0.16
C ASP A 105 -0.59 6.30 0.67
N ASP A 106 -1.60 6.41 -0.18
CA ASP A 106 -2.99 6.12 0.14
C ASP A 106 -3.19 4.64 0.53
N VAL A 107 -2.56 3.70 -0.20
CA VAL A 107 -2.61 2.27 0.15
C VAL A 107 -1.90 2.00 1.48
N ASN A 108 -0.74 2.62 1.72
CA ASN A 108 -0.01 2.50 2.98
C ASN A 108 -0.80 3.07 4.16
N TYR A 109 -1.51 4.20 3.95
CA TYR A 109 -2.43 4.74 4.95
C TYR A 109 -3.48 3.69 5.35
N MET A 110 -4.10 3.03 4.35
CA MET A 110 -5.06 1.95 4.60
C MET A 110 -4.44 0.80 5.40
N LEU A 111 -3.26 0.33 4.99
CA LEU A 111 -2.56 -0.77 5.65
C LEU A 111 -2.18 -0.44 7.11
N THR A 112 -1.96 0.83 7.42
CA THR A 112 -1.61 1.30 8.78
C THR A 112 -2.85 1.53 9.64
N ASN A 113 -3.94 2.05 9.05
CA ASN A 113 -5.09 2.57 9.79
C ASN A 113 -6.33 1.67 9.72
N THR A 114 -6.22 0.45 9.18
CA THR A 114 -7.30 -0.53 9.20
C THR A 114 -6.92 -1.75 10.04
N PRO A 115 -7.90 -2.46 10.62
CA PRO A 115 -7.66 -3.67 11.40
C PRO A 115 -6.85 -4.72 10.62
N SER A 116 -6.12 -5.58 11.34
CA SER A 116 -5.27 -6.63 10.74
C SER A 116 -6.07 -7.67 9.94
N ASP A 117 -7.33 -7.86 10.29
CA ASP A 117 -8.30 -8.75 9.63
C ASP A 117 -9.15 -8.04 8.57
N PHE A 118 -8.84 -6.79 8.23
CA PHE A 118 -9.58 -6.04 7.22
C PHE A 118 -9.62 -6.79 5.88
N PRO A 119 -10.82 -7.06 5.30
CA PRO A 119 -10.98 -7.97 4.17
C PRO A 119 -10.19 -7.62 2.91
N LEU A 120 -9.89 -6.32 2.72
CA LEU A 120 -9.16 -5.87 1.53
C LEU A 120 -7.62 -5.88 1.71
N ARG A 121 -7.08 -6.27 2.87
CA ARG A 121 -5.61 -6.24 3.08
C ARG A 121 -4.81 -7.01 2.04
N PRO A 122 -5.20 -8.23 1.62
CA PRO A 122 -4.49 -8.93 0.54
C PRO A 122 -4.47 -8.14 -0.77
N GLU A 123 -5.60 -7.52 -1.12
CA GLU A 123 -5.71 -6.66 -2.31
C GLU A 123 -4.86 -5.41 -2.19
N LEU A 124 -4.88 -4.73 -1.04
CA LEU A 124 -4.05 -3.56 -0.76
C LEU A 124 -2.56 -3.87 -0.91
N HIS A 125 -2.10 -5.01 -0.39
CA HIS A 125 -0.73 -5.44 -0.56
C HIS A 125 -0.38 -5.69 -2.04
N VAL A 126 -1.25 -6.35 -2.82
CA VAL A 126 -1.02 -6.54 -4.25
C VAL A 126 -0.96 -5.20 -4.98
N LYS A 127 -1.83 -4.25 -4.66
CA LYS A 127 -1.80 -2.89 -5.24
C LYS A 127 -0.55 -2.11 -4.88
N ALA A 128 -0.11 -2.19 -3.63
CA ALA A 128 1.17 -1.59 -3.22
C ALA A 128 2.33 -2.18 -4.04
N GLY A 129 2.36 -3.49 -4.23
CA GLY A 129 3.34 -4.16 -5.08
C GLY A 129 3.29 -3.68 -6.53
N ASP A 130 2.09 -3.54 -7.11
CA ASP A 130 1.90 -3.01 -8.46
C ASP A 130 2.47 -1.58 -8.59
N TYR A 131 2.19 -0.70 -7.63
CA TYR A 131 2.70 0.68 -7.66
C TYR A 131 4.21 0.76 -7.45
N LEU A 132 4.77 -0.13 -6.61
CA LEU A 132 6.22 -0.25 -6.41
C LEU A 132 6.94 -0.72 -7.67
N ILE A 133 6.33 -1.59 -8.50
CA ILE A 133 6.87 -1.97 -9.81
C ILE A 133 6.98 -0.74 -10.71
N GLU A 134 5.92 0.05 -10.81
CA GLU A 134 5.87 1.28 -11.61
C GLU A 134 6.91 2.31 -11.12
N LEU A 135 7.16 2.35 -9.82
CA LEU A 135 8.19 3.17 -9.17
C LEU A 135 9.61 2.53 -9.22
N ARG A 136 9.81 1.47 -9.98
CA ARG A 136 11.10 0.79 -10.16
C ARG A 136 11.70 0.24 -8.85
N ARG A 137 10.84 -0.21 -7.93
CA ARG A 137 11.20 -0.79 -6.63
C ARG A 137 10.78 -2.27 -6.53
N PRO A 138 11.34 -3.16 -7.39
CA PRO A 138 10.84 -4.54 -7.50
C PRO A 138 11.04 -5.39 -6.23
N ALA A 139 12.10 -5.16 -5.45
CA ALA A 139 12.32 -5.92 -4.21
C ALA A 139 11.21 -5.66 -3.19
N ALA A 140 10.83 -4.40 -2.97
CA ALA A 140 9.72 -4.05 -2.09
C ALA A 140 8.37 -4.57 -2.63
N ALA A 141 8.18 -4.63 -3.95
CA ALA A 141 6.97 -5.21 -4.55
C ALA A 141 6.82 -6.71 -4.19
N VAL A 142 7.93 -7.47 -4.24
CA VAL A 142 7.94 -8.91 -3.87
C VAL A 142 7.49 -9.09 -2.42
N GLU A 143 8.01 -8.27 -1.48
CA GLU A 143 7.59 -8.33 -0.07
C GLU A 143 6.08 -8.12 0.10
N HIS A 144 5.49 -7.21 -0.65
CA HIS A 144 4.05 -6.97 -0.62
C HIS A 144 3.26 -8.16 -1.17
N PHE A 145 3.70 -8.77 -2.26
CA PHE A 145 3.05 -9.98 -2.78
C PHE A 145 3.14 -11.15 -1.79
N ASP A 146 4.28 -11.32 -1.10
CA ASP A 146 4.44 -12.34 -0.08
C ASP A 146 3.52 -12.10 1.13
N ARG A 147 3.37 -10.85 1.57
CA ARG A 147 2.41 -10.49 2.63
C ARG A 147 0.97 -10.78 2.21
N ALA A 148 0.60 -10.50 0.96
CA ALA A 148 -0.75 -10.82 0.46
C ALA A 148 -1.02 -12.33 0.50
N ALA A 149 -0.06 -13.16 0.07
CA ALA A 149 -0.16 -14.62 0.11
C ALA A 149 -0.18 -15.17 1.55
N ALA A 150 0.56 -14.55 2.48
CA ALA A 150 0.56 -14.93 3.89
C ALA A 150 -0.78 -14.63 4.57
N ILE A 151 -1.41 -13.48 4.28
CA ILE A 151 -2.73 -13.09 4.82
C ILE A 151 -3.84 -13.98 4.25
N LYS A 152 -3.79 -14.23 2.95
CA LYS A 152 -4.81 -15.03 2.25
C LYS A 152 -4.13 -15.98 1.26
N PRO A 153 -3.81 -17.22 1.69
CA PRO A 153 -3.09 -18.19 0.87
C PRO A 153 -3.77 -18.53 -0.48
N ASP A 154 -5.09 -18.46 -0.55
CA ASP A 154 -5.86 -18.70 -1.78
C ASP A 154 -6.05 -17.42 -2.64
N TYR A 155 -5.31 -16.35 -2.35
CA TYR A 155 -5.38 -15.11 -3.12
C TYR A 155 -4.46 -15.16 -4.34
N TRP A 156 -4.97 -15.71 -5.44
CA TRP A 156 -4.21 -15.93 -6.68
C TRP A 156 -3.42 -14.70 -7.20
N PRO A 157 -3.90 -13.42 -7.02
CA PRO A 157 -3.15 -12.28 -7.55
C PRO A 157 -1.75 -12.13 -6.95
N ALA A 158 -1.56 -12.58 -5.71
CA ALA A 158 -0.26 -12.51 -5.05
C ALA A 158 0.81 -13.33 -5.81
N TYR A 159 0.47 -14.53 -6.22
CA TYR A 159 1.37 -15.44 -6.92
C TYR A 159 1.57 -15.03 -8.38
N THR A 160 0.50 -14.68 -9.08
CA THR A 160 0.58 -14.31 -10.50
C THR A 160 1.38 -13.01 -10.67
N ARG A 161 1.14 -11.98 -9.85
CA ARG A 161 1.87 -10.71 -9.93
C ARG A 161 3.34 -10.87 -9.58
N LYS A 162 3.67 -11.71 -8.57
CA LYS A 162 5.05 -12.06 -8.23
C LYS A 162 5.75 -12.78 -9.39
N ALA A 163 5.10 -13.78 -9.99
CA ALA A 163 5.64 -14.51 -11.13
C ALA A 163 5.84 -13.60 -12.35
N GLU A 164 4.86 -12.77 -12.70
CA GLU A 164 4.94 -11.81 -13.80
C GLU A 164 6.09 -10.80 -13.59
N LEU A 165 6.28 -10.32 -12.39
CA LEU A 165 7.40 -9.46 -12.03
C LEU A 165 8.74 -10.18 -12.28
N TYR A 166 8.91 -11.40 -11.78
CA TYR A 166 10.13 -12.16 -12.01
C TYR A 166 10.36 -12.47 -13.49
N MET A 167 9.30 -12.75 -14.25
CA MET A 167 9.40 -12.93 -15.71
C MET A 167 9.88 -11.65 -16.42
N SER A 168 9.38 -10.47 -16.00
CA SER A 168 9.78 -9.17 -16.56
C SER A 168 11.25 -8.84 -16.29
N LEU A 169 11.77 -9.33 -15.17
CA LEU A 169 13.18 -9.20 -14.77
C LEU A 169 14.06 -10.33 -15.32
N SER A 170 13.54 -11.24 -16.16
CA SER A 170 14.21 -12.44 -16.65
C SER A 170 14.70 -13.41 -15.56
N LEU A 171 14.14 -13.31 -14.37
CA LEU A 171 14.40 -14.19 -13.23
C LEU A 171 13.52 -15.45 -13.30
N TRP A 172 13.70 -16.22 -14.37
CA TRP A 172 12.82 -17.32 -14.78
C TRP A 172 12.65 -18.40 -13.73
N GLN A 173 13.71 -18.74 -13.01
CA GLN A 173 13.66 -19.73 -11.94
C GLN A 173 12.77 -19.27 -10.78
N ARG A 174 12.92 -18.00 -10.35
CA ARG A 174 12.06 -17.41 -9.32
C ARG A 174 10.61 -17.29 -9.78
N ALA A 175 10.39 -17.01 -11.07
CA ALA A 175 9.04 -17.01 -11.64
C ALA A 175 8.39 -18.40 -11.55
N ARG A 176 9.16 -19.47 -11.86
CA ARG A 176 8.71 -20.86 -11.71
C ARG A 176 8.32 -21.18 -10.28
N GLU A 177 9.19 -20.85 -9.32
CA GLU A 177 8.92 -21.05 -7.88
C GLU A 177 7.65 -20.34 -7.40
N ALA A 178 7.41 -19.10 -7.86
CA ALA A 178 6.20 -18.36 -7.53
C ALA A 178 4.93 -19.04 -8.10
N VAL A 179 4.99 -19.57 -9.31
CA VAL A 179 3.88 -20.32 -9.92
C VAL A 179 3.66 -21.66 -9.21
N GLU A 180 4.72 -22.39 -8.88
CA GLU A 180 4.66 -23.64 -8.11
C GLU A 180 4.00 -23.42 -6.74
N ALA A 181 4.41 -22.37 -6.02
CA ALA A 181 3.80 -21.99 -4.75
C ALA A 181 2.30 -21.70 -4.89
N GLY A 182 1.91 -20.97 -5.93
CA GLY A 182 0.49 -20.70 -6.20
C GLY A 182 -0.30 -21.96 -6.54
N LEU A 183 0.22 -22.83 -7.40
CA LEU A 183 -0.44 -24.08 -7.81
C LEU A 183 -0.51 -25.11 -6.68
N SER A 184 0.38 -25.06 -5.70
CA SER A 184 0.28 -25.91 -4.49
C SER A 184 -0.96 -25.60 -3.64
N VAL A 185 -1.46 -24.36 -3.71
CA VAL A 185 -2.67 -23.91 -3.00
C VAL A 185 -3.90 -23.91 -3.92
N LEU A 186 -3.70 -23.54 -5.16
CA LEU A 186 -4.75 -23.34 -6.18
C LEU A 186 -4.43 -24.18 -7.45
N PRO A 187 -4.49 -25.51 -7.39
CA PRO A 187 -3.99 -26.39 -8.46
C PRO A 187 -4.75 -26.26 -9.79
N ALA A 188 -5.97 -25.73 -9.75
CA ALA A 188 -6.82 -25.57 -10.94
C ALA A 188 -7.01 -24.10 -11.35
N ASP A 189 -6.24 -23.14 -10.80
CA ASP A 189 -6.41 -21.74 -11.18
C ASP A 189 -5.90 -21.52 -12.62
N PRO A 190 -6.77 -21.06 -13.55
CA PRO A 190 -6.43 -20.99 -14.97
C PRO A 190 -5.33 -19.98 -15.27
N ARG A 191 -5.14 -18.95 -14.43
CA ARG A 191 -4.13 -17.92 -14.61
C ARG A 191 -2.74 -18.44 -14.25
N LEU A 192 -2.66 -19.21 -13.15
CA LEU A 192 -1.42 -19.88 -12.75
C LEU A 192 -1.03 -20.97 -13.75
N LEU A 193 -2.00 -21.74 -14.26
CA LEU A 193 -1.77 -22.72 -15.32
C LEU A 193 -1.27 -22.06 -16.59
N ALA A 194 -1.82 -20.92 -17.00
CA ALA A 194 -1.33 -20.17 -18.15
C ALA A 194 0.11 -19.67 -17.98
N LEU A 195 0.50 -19.29 -16.76
CA LEU A 195 1.90 -18.92 -16.46
C LEU A 195 2.82 -20.14 -16.47
N ALA A 196 2.34 -21.29 -15.96
CA ALA A 196 3.07 -22.55 -16.03
C ALA A 196 3.35 -22.97 -17.48
N ASP A 197 2.36 -22.86 -18.37
CA ASP A 197 2.53 -23.12 -19.81
C ASP A 197 3.55 -22.18 -20.47
N ARG A 198 3.57 -20.91 -20.08
CA ARG A 198 4.58 -19.96 -20.57
C ARG A 198 5.99 -20.34 -20.13
N LEU A 199 6.15 -20.81 -18.91
CA LEU A 199 7.43 -21.30 -18.38
C LEU A 199 7.86 -22.61 -19.06
N ALA A 200 6.93 -23.55 -19.26
CA ALA A 200 7.20 -24.81 -19.94
C ALA A 200 7.71 -24.60 -21.37
N ARG A 201 7.12 -23.66 -22.12
CA ARG A 201 7.62 -23.28 -23.47
C ARG A 201 9.05 -22.72 -23.48
N ARG A 202 9.57 -22.32 -22.32
CA ARG A 202 10.97 -21.90 -22.14
C ARG A 202 11.88 -23.00 -21.58
N GLY A 203 11.39 -24.26 -21.54
CA GLY A 203 12.14 -25.37 -20.97
C GLY A 203 12.16 -25.40 -19.43
N LEU A 204 11.25 -24.68 -18.78
CA LEU A 204 11.13 -24.62 -17.30
C LEU A 204 9.75 -25.15 -16.88
N PRO A 205 9.52 -26.48 -16.98
CA PRO A 205 8.24 -27.05 -16.58
C PRO A 205 7.99 -26.83 -15.08
N VAL A 206 6.75 -26.47 -14.76
CA VAL A 206 6.28 -26.25 -13.40
C VAL A 206 5.79 -27.57 -12.84
N GLN A 207 6.28 -27.96 -11.66
CA GLN A 207 5.80 -29.12 -10.93
C GLN A 207 5.14 -28.64 -9.64
N PRO A 208 3.81 -28.77 -9.50
CA PRO A 208 3.14 -28.42 -8.24
C PRO A 208 3.75 -29.24 -7.10
N ARG A 209 4.28 -28.59 -6.07
CA ARG A 209 4.76 -29.30 -4.88
C ARG A 209 3.57 -29.86 -4.11
N PRO A 210 3.62 -31.12 -3.65
CA PRO A 210 2.62 -31.63 -2.71
C PRO A 210 2.63 -30.79 -1.45
N ARG A 211 1.46 -30.46 -0.90
CA ARG A 211 1.35 -29.78 0.41
C ARG A 211 2.08 -30.61 1.45
N GLY A 212 3.07 -30.04 2.12
CA GLY A 212 3.69 -30.64 3.28
C GLY A 212 5.18 -31.01 3.18
N THR A 213 5.89 -30.74 2.08
CA THR A 213 7.35 -30.82 2.08
C THR A 213 7.94 -29.50 2.60
N PRO A 214 8.64 -29.53 3.76
CA PRO A 214 9.40 -28.36 4.22
C PRO A 214 10.42 -27.97 3.13
N ASP A 215 10.61 -26.68 2.93
CA ASP A 215 11.59 -26.14 1.98
C ASP A 215 13.00 -26.60 2.40
N SER A 216 13.53 -27.60 1.70
CA SER A 216 14.89 -28.14 1.91
C SER A 216 15.98 -27.15 1.43
N THR A 217 15.61 -25.97 0.97
CA THR A 217 16.52 -24.94 0.46
C THR A 217 16.44 -23.63 1.24
N ALA A 218 15.97 -23.66 2.49
CA ALA A 218 16.24 -22.56 3.40
C ALA A 218 17.77 -22.42 3.52
N PRO A 219 18.37 -21.25 3.29
CA PRO A 219 19.78 -21.04 3.54
C PRO A 219 20.04 -21.41 5.00
N THR A 220 20.92 -22.35 5.21
CA THR A 220 21.44 -22.66 6.56
C THR A 220 21.89 -21.34 7.15
N GLU A 221 21.17 -20.89 8.15
CA GLU A 221 21.50 -19.72 8.95
C GLU A 221 22.93 -19.90 9.44
N SER A 222 23.85 -19.16 8.81
CA SER A 222 25.24 -19.10 9.28
C SER A 222 25.17 -18.62 10.72
N THR A 223 25.44 -19.53 11.62
CA THR A 223 25.57 -19.28 13.05
C THR A 223 26.64 -18.20 13.25
N VAL A 224 26.21 -16.96 13.35
CA VAL A 224 27.05 -15.87 13.83
C VAL A 224 27.29 -16.16 15.32
N PRO A 225 28.54 -16.38 15.77
CA PRO A 225 28.81 -16.61 17.18
C PRO A 225 28.40 -15.36 17.96
N ALA A 226 27.63 -15.60 19.04
CA ALA A 226 27.20 -14.55 19.96
C ALA A 226 28.41 -13.75 20.48
N PRO A 227 28.34 -12.41 20.56
CA PRO A 227 29.40 -11.61 21.19
C PRO A 227 29.47 -11.97 22.68
N SER A 228 30.70 -12.25 23.15
CA SER A 228 31.02 -12.52 24.56
C SER A 228 30.54 -11.36 25.44
N PRO A 229 30.03 -11.64 26.65
CA PRO A 229 29.57 -10.60 27.56
C PRO A 229 30.78 -9.80 28.06
N SER A 230 30.76 -8.48 27.81
CA SER A 230 31.73 -7.53 28.34
C SER A 230 31.55 -7.41 29.86
N ALA A 231 32.67 -7.41 30.60
CA ALA A 231 32.72 -7.28 32.04
C ALA A 231 32.11 -5.95 32.54
N PRO A 232 31.55 -5.90 33.77
CA PRO A 232 30.95 -4.71 34.32
C PRO A 232 32.01 -3.67 34.69
N SER A 233 31.86 -2.46 34.12
CA SER A 233 32.64 -1.27 34.51
C SER A 233 32.16 -0.82 35.88
N GLY A 234 33.13 -0.63 36.81
CA GLY A 234 32.91 -0.20 38.19
C GLY A 234 32.39 1.24 38.30
N PRO A 235 31.99 1.67 39.53
CA PRO A 235 31.21 2.87 39.75
C PRO A 235 32.06 4.13 39.59
N VAL A 236 31.55 5.10 38.84
CA VAL A 236 32.14 6.44 38.73
C VAL A 236 31.63 7.29 39.91
N ALA A 237 32.59 7.80 40.70
CA ALA A 237 32.33 8.66 41.85
C ALA A 237 31.71 10.01 41.47
N ASN A 238 30.64 10.40 42.18
CA ASN A 238 30.07 11.73 42.17
C ASN A 238 31.04 12.75 42.74
N GLY A 239 31.49 13.70 41.91
CA GLY A 239 32.15 14.90 42.33
C GLY A 239 31.15 16.06 42.37
N ALA A 240 30.77 16.47 43.57
CA ALA A 240 30.05 17.73 43.80
C ALA A 240 31.00 18.91 43.61
N GLY A 241 30.63 19.88 42.79
CA GLY A 241 31.33 21.15 42.61
C GLY A 241 30.34 22.30 42.59
N ALA A 242 30.35 23.10 43.67
CA ALA A 242 29.51 24.27 43.91
C ALA A 242 29.81 25.41 42.93
N LEU A 243 28.80 26.24 42.73
CA LEU A 243 28.81 27.57 42.11
C LEU A 243 29.68 28.57 42.92
N PRO A 244 30.12 29.66 42.27
CA PRO A 244 29.39 30.93 42.45
C PRO A 244 28.74 31.45 41.16
#